data_aa8e233e120d114c75fdc402f86babd3
#
_entry.id   aa8e233e120d114c75fdc402f86babd3
#
_cell.length_a   1.000
_cell.length_b   1.000
_cell.length_c   1.000
_cell.angle_alpha   90.00
_cell.angle_beta   90.00
_cell.angle_gamma   90.00
#
_symmetry.space_group_name_H-M   'P 1'
#
loop_
_entity.id
_entity.type
_entity.pdbx_description
1 polymer ?
#
loop_
_entity_poly.entity_id
_entity_poly.type
_entity_poly.pdbx_seq_one_letter_code
_entity_poly.pdbx_strand_id
1 'polypeptide(L)'
;PSRGLGDVYKRQVIGGPQGDAGLTGRKIIVDTYGGYARHGGGCFSGKDPTKVDRSAAYAARYVAKNIVAAGLAEQCEVQLAYAIGVAEPVSIAIDTFKTGKVSEGQLVEAVRKHFDLRPAGIIKMLDLKHPIYKQTAAYGHFGRTDVLLPWEKLDKVNVLKDAVQK
;
A
#
# COMPACT_ATOMS: atom_id res chain seq x y z
N PRO A 1 28.22 5.34 -11.59
CA PRO A 1 27.91 6.53 -12.32
C PRO A 1 26.74 6.25 -13.25
N SER A 2 25.61 6.94 -13.02
CA SER A 2 24.40 6.75 -13.80
C SER A 2 24.62 7.24 -15.24
N ARG A 3 25.04 6.35 -16.12
CA ARG A 3 25.16 6.63 -17.55
C ARG A 3 23.87 7.12 -18.18
N GLY A 4 22.70 6.74 -17.60
CA GLY A 4 21.40 7.03 -18.16
C GLY A 4 21.03 8.52 -18.22
N LEU A 5 21.21 9.26 -17.13
CA LEU A 5 20.81 10.66 -17.07
C LEU A 5 21.66 11.58 -17.94
N GLY A 6 22.96 11.35 -18.02
CA GLY A 6 23.85 12.14 -18.88
C GLY A 6 23.61 11.91 -20.37
N ASP A 7 23.31 10.68 -20.79
CA ASP A 7 23.03 10.35 -22.18
C ASP A 7 21.68 10.86 -22.64
N VAL A 8 20.66 10.78 -21.80
CA VAL A 8 19.34 11.34 -22.08
C VAL A 8 19.44 12.86 -22.26
N TYR A 9 20.11 13.55 -21.35
CA TYR A 9 20.29 15.01 -21.43
C TYR A 9 21.06 15.46 -22.68
N LYS A 10 22.11 14.76 -23.04
CA LYS A 10 22.93 15.09 -24.23
C LYS A 10 22.24 14.82 -25.55
N ARG A 11 21.27 13.93 -25.61
CA ARG A 11 20.52 13.56 -26.82
C ARG A 11 19.17 14.24 -26.93
N GLN A 12 18.79 15.01 -25.93
CA GLN A 12 17.50 15.69 -25.90
C GLN A 12 17.48 16.84 -26.91
N VAL A 13 16.52 16.82 -27.83
CA VAL A 13 16.32 17.87 -28.85
C VAL A 13 15.38 18.94 -28.32
N ILE A 14 14.30 18.52 -27.67
CA ILE A 14 13.32 19.41 -27.04
C ILE A 14 13.22 19.02 -25.56
N GLY A 15 13.40 19.99 -24.67
CA GLY A 15 13.30 19.80 -23.22
C GLY A 15 12.04 20.40 -22.63
N GLY A 16 11.77 20.06 -21.36
CA GLY A 16 10.67 20.57 -20.61
C GLY A 16 9.30 20.00 -21.00
N PRO A 17 8.20 20.61 -20.51
CA PRO A 17 6.85 20.06 -20.67
C PRO A 17 6.37 19.92 -22.12
N GLN A 18 6.96 20.65 -23.04
CA GLN A 18 6.65 20.56 -24.47
C GLN A 18 7.19 19.25 -25.08
N GLY A 19 8.35 18.77 -24.60
CA GLY A 19 8.93 17.51 -25.05
C GLY A 19 8.31 16.30 -24.38
N ASP A 20 8.14 16.36 -23.06
CA ASP A 20 7.51 15.32 -22.25
C ASP A 20 6.97 15.91 -20.96
N ALA A 21 5.67 15.90 -20.80
CA ALA A 21 5.03 16.32 -19.57
C ALA A 21 4.89 15.16 -18.59
N GLY A 22 5.55 15.25 -17.43
CA GLY A 22 5.38 14.33 -16.34
C GLY A 22 3.97 14.43 -15.74
N LEU A 23 3.35 13.29 -15.45
CA LEU A 23 2.04 13.20 -14.82
C LEU A 23 2.12 12.47 -13.49
N THR A 24 1.52 13.04 -12.45
CA THR A 24 1.38 12.38 -11.15
C THR A 24 0.57 11.10 -11.28
N GLY A 25 1.00 10.03 -10.61
CA GLY A 25 0.33 8.73 -10.63
C GLY A 25 0.54 7.92 -11.92
N ARG A 26 1.42 8.33 -12.83
CA ARG A 26 1.75 7.59 -14.06
C ARG A 26 3.05 6.78 -13.96
N LYS A 27 3.66 6.74 -12.79
CA LYS A 27 4.86 5.96 -12.49
C LYS A 27 4.56 4.97 -11.36
N ILE A 28 3.62 4.06 -11.61
CA ILE A 28 3.04 3.12 -10.63
C ILE A 28 4.11 2.25 -9.98
N ILE A 29 5.05 1.75 -10.75
CA ILE A 29 6.11 0.87 -10.24
C ILE A 29 7.22 1.65 -9.53
N VAL A 30 7.37 2.94 -9.83
CA VAL A 30 8.21 3.84 -9.00
C VAL A 30 7.57 4.04 -7.64
N ASP A 31 6.26 4.33 -7.59
CA ASP A 31 5.51 4.50 -6.34
C ASP A 31 5.49 3.23 -5.47
N THR A 32 5.68 2.06 -6.08
CA THR A 32 5.71 0.75 -5.43
C THR A 32 7.11 0.11 -5.40
N TYR A 33 8.13 0.94 -5.45
CA TYR A 33 9.52 0.56 -5.20
C TYR A 33 10.05 -0.55 -6.14
N GLY A 34 9.80 -0.41 -7.45
CA GLY A 34 10.30 -1.32 -8.47
C GLY A 34 9.58 -2.67 -8.51
N GLY A 35 8.38 -2.77 -7.91
CA GLY A 35 7.63 -4.02 -7.85
C GLY A 35 8.14 -4.97 -6.76
N TYR A 36 8.67 -4.44 -5.67
CA TYR A 36 9.09 -5.25 -4.52
C TYR A 36 7.94 -6.12 -3.99
N ALA A 37 6.75 -5.58 -3.89
CA ALA A 37 5.50 -6.33 -3.75
C ALA A 37 4.74 -6.35 -5.08
N ARG A 38 3.90 -7.36 -5.29
CA ARG A 38 3.01 -7.43 -6.46
C ARG A 38 2.06 -6.24 -6.46
N HIS A 39 1.76 -5.72 -7.64
CA HIS A 39 0.93 -4.55 -7.81
C HIS A 39 -0.24 -4.83 -8.75
N GLY A 40 -1.44 -4.33 -8.41
CA GLY A 40 -2.65 -4.52 -9.20
C GLY A 40 -2.77 -3.62 -10.44
N GLY A 41 -1.83 -2.68 -10.66
CA GLY A 41 -1.79 -1.79 -11.82
C GLY A 41 -2.44 -0.41 -11.61
N GLY A 42 -3.08 -0.16 -10.47
CA GLY A 42 -3.71 1.13 -10.15
C GLY A 42 -2.73 2.17 -9.62
N CYS A 43 -2.82 3.41 -10.09
CA CYS A 43 -2.05 4.52 -9.53
C CYS A 43 -2.65 5.04 -8.21
N PHE A 44 -1.85 5.75 -7.42
CA PHE A 44 -2.26 6.35 -6.15
C PHE A 44 -2.58 7.84 -6.30
N SER A 45 -1.58 8.65 -6.54
CA SER A 45 -1.74 10.09 -6.68
C SER A 45 -2.73 10.46 -7.79
N GLY A 46 -3.52 11.51 -7.57
CA GLY A 46 -4.58 11.91 -8.49
C GLY A 46 -5.92 11.23 -8.25
N LYS A 47 -6.00 10.22 -7.38
CA LYS A 47 -7.24 9.55 -6.96
C LYS A 47 -7.66 10.00 -5.57
N ASP A 48 -8.95 10.20 -5.37
CA ASP A 48 -9.51 10.38 -4.04
C ASP A 48 -9.62 9.04 -3.28
N PRO A 49 -9.82 9.03 -1.95
CA PRO A 49 -9.82 7.80 -1.16
C PRO A 49 -10.99 6.84 -1.43
N THR A 50 -11.98 7.21 -2.23
CA THR A 50 -13.05 6.28 -2.65
C THR A 50 -12.55 5.25 -3.66
N LYS A 51 -11.41 5.50 -4.30
CA LYS A 51 -10.79 4.59 -5.26
C LYS A 51 -9.95 3.55 -4.54
N VAL A 52 -10.37 2.29 -4.62
CA VAL A 52 -9.69 1.16 -3.94
C VAL A 52 -8.25 0.94 -4.40
N ASP A 53 -7.90 1.29 -5.63
CA ASP A 53 -6.52 1.25 -6.11
C ASP A 53 -5.56 2.01 -5.15
N ARG A 54 -6.02 3.11 -4.57
CA ARG A 54 -5.27 3.88 -3.59
C ARG A 54 -5.56 3.43 -2.16
N SER A 55 -6.81 3.48 -1.74
CA SER A 55 -7.20 3.22 -0.35
C SER A 55 -6.93 1.78 0.09
N ALA A 56 -7.21 0.79 -0.76
CA ALA A 56 -6.95 -0.60 -0.43
C ALA A 56 -5.44 -0.93 -0.43
N ALA A 57 -4.64 -0.29 -1.28
CA ALA A 57 -3.18 -0.44 -1.21
C ALA A 57 -2.63 0.10 0.12
N TYR A 58 -3.14 1.23 0.61
CA TYR A 58 -2.78 1.75 1.93
C TYR A 58 -3.25 0.84 3.06
N ALA A 59 -4.46 0.27 2.96
CA ALA A 59 -4.96 -0.71 3.92
C ALA A 59 -4.13 -2.00 3.91
N ALA A 60 -3.75 -2.51 2.74
CA ALA A 60 -2.88 -3.67 2.62
C ALA A 60 -1.52 -3.43 3.29
N ARG A 61 -0.92 -2.24 3.08
CA ARG A 61 0.29 -1.83 3.79
C ARG A 61 0.10 -1.82 5.31
N TYR A 62 -0.99 -1.25 5.78
CA TYR A 62 -1.32 -1.18 7.20
C TYR A 62 -1.45 -2.57 7.83
N VAL A 63 -2.17 -3.48 7.17
CA VAL A 63 -2.32 -4.88 7.61
C VAL A 63 -0.97 -5.58 7.64
N ALA A 64 -0.22 -5.57 6.53
CA ALA A 64 1.07 -6.26 6.42
C ALA A 64 2.07 -5.77 7.48
N LYS A 65 2.14 -4.46 7.69
CA LYS A 65 3.04 -3.86 8.68
C LYS A 65 2.69 -4.29 10.11
N ASN A 66 1.42 -4.36 10.46
CA ASN A 66 0.97 -4.81 11.78
C ASN A 66 1.23 -6.31 11.98
N ILE A 67 1.08 -7.16 10.95
CA ILE A 67 1.40 -8.60 11.02
C ILE A 67 2.89 -8.79 11.31
N VAL A 68 3.77 -8.11 10.58
CA VAL A 68 5.22 -8.20 10.78
C VAL A 68 5.61 -7.65 12.15
N ALA A 69 5.09 -6.50 12.55
CA ALA A 69 5.37 -5.89 13.86
C ALA A 69 4.82 -6.73 15.03
N ALA A 70 3.75 -7.50 14.82
CA ALA A 70 3.25 -8.47 15.79
C ALA A 70 4.20 -9.70 15.93
N GLY A 71 5.20 -9.81 15.08
CA GLY A 71 6.14 -10.93 15.08
C GLY A 71 5.52 -12.22 14.55
N LEU A 72 4.42 -12.16 13.81
CA LEU A 72 3.71 -13.31 13.24
C LEU A 72 4.33 -13.79 11.93
N ALA A 73 5.10 -12.94 11.26
CA ALA A 73 5.92 -13.26 10.10
C ALA A 73 7.10 -12.29 10.01
N GLU A 74 8.18 -12.67 9.32
CA GLU A 74 9.30 -11.77 9.02
C GLU A 74 9.02 -10.92 7.77
N GLN A 75 8.27 -11.50 6.83
CA GLN A 75 7.82 -10.84 5.59
C GLN A 75 6.33 -11.11 5.40
N CYS A 76 5.64 -10.14 4.81
CA CYS A 76 4.20 -10.28 4.57
C CYS A 76 3.78 -9.46 3.35
N GLU A 77 3.12 -10.12 2.41
CA GLU A 77 2.41 -9.49 1.30
C GLU A 77 0.90 -9.72 1.49
N VAL A 78 0.12 -8.67 1.29
CA VAL A 78 -1.35 -8.71 1.41
C VAL A 78 -1.97 -8.33 0.08
N GLN A 79 -2.83 -9.17 -0.44
CA GLN A 79 -3.62 -8.92 -1.64
C GLN A 79 -5.10 -8.76 -1.27
N LEU A 80 -5.71 -7.69 -1.75
CA LEU A 80 -7.13 -7.41 -1.63
C LEU A 80 -7.75 -7.31 -3.02
N ALA A 81 -8.84 -8.03 -3.26
CA ALA A 81 -9.58 -7.96 -4.50
C ALA A 81 -11.02 -7.49 -4.25
N TYR A 82 -11.52 -6.62 -5.13
CA TYR A 82 -12.86 -6.05 -5.05
C TYR A 82 -13.61 -6.26 -6.35
N ALA A 83 -14.93 -6.40 -6.24
CA ALA A 83 -15.83 -6.37 -7.40
C ALA A 83 -16.69 -5.10 -7.35
N ILE A 84 -16.98 -4.54 -8.53
CA ILE A 84 -17.84 -3.36 -8.65
C ILE A 84 -19.22 -3.67 -8.06
N GLY A 85 -19.73 -2.77 -7.21
CA GLY A 85 -21.02 -2.92 -6.56
C GLY A 85 -21.03 -3.83 -5.32
N VAL A 86 -19.89 -4.45 -4.96
CA VAL A 86 -19.75 -5.29 -3.76
C VAL A 86 -18.81 -4.61 -2.78
N ALA A 87 -19.32 -4.29 -1.59
CA ALA A 87 -18.54 -3.56 -0.58
C ALA A 87 -17.46 -4.41 0.09
N GLU A 88 -17.76 -5.69 0.37
CA GLU A 88 -16.79 -6.60 0.96
C GLU A 88 -15.74 -7.02 -0.06
N PRO A 89 -14.46 -7.15 0.34
CA PRO A 89 -13.45 -7.75 -0.54
C PRO A 89 -13.86 -9.15 -0.96
N VAL A 90 -13.86 -9.42 -2.26
CA VAL A 90 -14.17 -10.78 -2.79
C VAL A 90 -13.06 -11.76 -2.49
N SER A 91 -11.84 -11.28 -2.27
CA SER A 91 -10.69 -12.09 -1.84
C SER A 91 -9.75 -11.30 -0.96
N ILE A 92 -9.22 -11.97 0.05
CA ILE A 92 -8.08 -11.54 0.87
C ILE A 92 -7.08 -12.68 0.82
N ALA A 93 -5.89 -12.41 0.32
CA ALA A 93 -4.78 -13.36 0.35
C ALA A 93 -3.59 -12.76 1.11
N ILE A 94 -2.92 -13.60 1.87
CA ILE A 94 -1.73 -13.23 2.64
C ILE A 94 -0.65 -14.25 2.29
N ASP A 95 0.51 -13.75 1.88
CA ASP A 95 1.70 -14.56 1.63
C ASP A 95 2.78 -14.12 2.63
N THR A 96 3.23 -15.05 3.45
CA THR A 96 4.28 -14.82 4.44
C THR A 96 5.65 -15.29 3.98
N PHE A 97 5.78 -15.72 2.73
CA PHE A 97 7.03 -16.23 2.15
C PHE A 97 7.68 -17.32 3.01
N LYS A 98 6.86 -18.19 3.60
CA LYS A 98 7.25 -19.26 4.53
C LYS A 98 7.90 -18.78 5.84
N THR A 99 7.79 -17.50 6.18
CA THR A 99 8.29 -16.95 7.44
C THR A 99 7.20 -16.84 8.51
N GLY A 100 5.97 -17.23 8.20
CA GLY A 100 4.83 -17.18 9.11
C GLY A 100 4.98 -18.14 10.29
N LYS A 101 4.70 -17.67 11.50
CA LYS A 101 4.64 -18.47 12.73
C LYS A 101 3.29 -19.17 12.90
N VAL A 102 2.30 -18.76 12.14
CA VAL A 102 0.95 -19.31 12.09
C VAL A 102 0.55 -19.47 10.62
N SER A 103 -0.51 -20.23 10.37
CA SER A 103 -0.98 -20.46 9.00
C SER A 103 -1.53 -19.16 8.38
N GLU A 104 -1.41 -19.06 7.07
CA GLU A 104 -1.96 -17.90 6.33
C GLU A 104 -3.48 -17.81 6.48
N GLY A 105 -4.17 -18.95 6.60
CA GLY A 105 -5.61 -19.00 6.88
C GLY A 105 -5.97 -18.33 8.21
N GLN A 106 -5.22 -18.60 9.28
CA GLN A 106 -5.42 -17.95 10.58
C GLN A 106 -5.18 -16.42 10.51
N LEU A 107 -4.17 -16.01 9.74
CA LEU A 107 -3.91 -14.57 9.50
C LEU A 107 -5.06 -13.91 8.75
N VAL A 108 -5.59 -14.55 7.71
CA VAL A 108 -6.74 -14.04 6.94
C VAL A 108 -7.97 -13.91 7.84
N GLU A 109 -8.27 -14.90 8.69
CA GLU A 109 -9.38 -14.83 9.64
C GLU A 109 -9.22 -13.69 10.65
N ALA A 110 -8.02 -13.55 11.23
CA ALA A 110 -7.70 -12.45 12.14
C ALA A 110 -7.86 -11.09 11.44
N VAL A 111 -7.39 -10.96 10.21
CA VAL A 111 -7.53 -9.74 9.42
C VAL A 111 -9.00 -9.43 9.14
N ARG A 112 -9.80 -10.40 8.69
CA ARG A 112 -11.25 -10.21 8.47
C ARG A 112 -11.99 -9.75 9.72
N LYS A 113 -11.58 -10.24 10.87
CA LYS A 113 -12.23 -9.92 12.14
C LYS A 113 -11.89 -8.53 12.69
N HIS A 114 -10.65 -8.07 12.46
CA HIS A 114 -10.12 -6.89 13.15
C HIS A 114 -9.86 -5.68 12.23
N PHE A 115 -10.02 -5.84 10.92
CA PHE A 115 -9.87 -4.76 9.94
C PHE A 115 -11.13 -4.65 9.08
N ASP A 116 -11.75 -3.47 9.08
CA ASP A 116 -12.85 -3.19 8.16
C ASP A 116 -12.27 -2.81 6.79
N LEU A 117 -12.20 -3.80 5.90
CA LEU A 117 -11.62 -3.65 4.56
C LEU A 117 -12.64 -3.24 3.50
N ARG A 118 -13.87 -2.90 3.88
CA ARG A 118 -14.82 -2.24 2.97
C ARG A 118 -14.31 -0.85 2.63
N PRO A 119 -14.56 -0.31 1.42
CA PRO A 119 -14.07 1.02 1.04
C PRO A 119 -14.36 2.12 2.06
N ALA A 120 -15.60 2.20 2.57
CA ALA A 120 -15.97 3.16 3.61
C ALA A 120 -15.26 2.87 4.94
N GLY A 121 -15.06 1.60 5.29
CA GLY A 121 -14.33 1.16 6.47
C GLY A 121 -12.87 1.57 6.43
N ILE A 122 -12.20 1.38 5.31
CA ILE A 122 -10.81 1.80 5.10
C ILE A 122 -10.68 3.32 5.26
N ILE A 123 -11.56 4.08 4.63
CA ILE A 123 -11.56 5.55 4.73
C ILE A 123 -11.69 6.00 6.20
N LYS A 124 -12.56 5.36 6.97
CA LYS A 124 -12.75 5.65 8.39
C LYS A 124 -11.55 5.20 9.23
N MET A 125 -11.08 3.97 9.02
CA MET A 125 -10.00 3.35 9.79
C MET A 125 -8.68 4.10 9.64
N LEU A 126 -8.37 4.57 8.45
CA LEU A 126 -7.14 5.29 8.12
C LEU A 126 -7.33 6.81 8.06
N ASP A 127 -8.52 7.32 8.40
CA ASP A 127 -8.84 8.75 8.38
C ASP A 127 -8.47 9.45 7.06
N LEU A 128 -8.82 8.82 5.94
CA LEU A 128 -8.37 9.23 4.60
C LEU A 128 -9.07 10.48 4.06
N LYS A 129 -9.98 11.10 4.81
CA LYS A 129 -10.59 12.39 4.43
C LYS A 129 -9.74 13.60 4.79
N HIS A 130 -8.73 13.42 5.65
CA HIS A 130 -7.78 14.47 5.97
C HIS A 130 -6.86 14.81 4.79
N PRO A 131 -6.38 16.05 4.66
CA PRO A 131 -5.53 16.50 3.56
C PRO A 131 -4.06 16.06 3.73
N ILE A 132 -3.82 14.74 3.79
CA ILE A 132 -2.50 14.14 4.02
C ILE A 132 -1.73 13.83 2.73
N TYR A 133 -2.35 14.03 1.56
CA TYR A 133 -1.85 13.48 0.29
C TYR A 133 -0.71 14.28 -0.34
N LYS A 134 -0.62 15.59 -0.07
CA LYS A 134 0.44 16.45 -0.63
C LYS A 134 1.84 15.92 -0.29
N GLN A 135 2.03 15.48 0.94
CA GLN A 135 3.30 14.95 1.41
C GLN A 135 3.68 13.59 0.81
N THR A 136 2.73 12.86 0.19
CA THR A 136 2.99 11.59 -0.51
C THR A 136 3.33 11.79 -1.99
N ALA A 137 3.24 13.00 -2.52
CA ALA A 137 3.52 13.28 -3.92
C ALA A 137 5.02 13.25 -4.25
N ALA A 138 5.89 13.30 -3.23
CA ALA A 138 7.33 13.17 -3.35
C ALA A 138 7.85 12.19 -2.29
N TYR A 139 8.95 11.50 -2.59
CA TYR A 139 9.63 10.54 -1.70
C TYR A 139 8.81 9.30 -1.32
N GLY A 140 7.74 9.00 -2.04
CA GLY A 140 6.97 7.76 -1.92
C GLY A 140 5.83 7.80 -0.90
N HIS A 141 5.06 6.71 -0.91
CA HIS A 141 3.84 6.54 -0.13
C HIS A 141 4.02 5.68 1.12
N PHE A 142 5.05 4.82 1.15
CA PHE A 142 5.24 3.81 2.19
C PHE A 142 6.61 3.93 2.86
N GLY A 143 6.69 3.39 4.10
CA GLY A 143 7.95 3.29 4.83
C GLY A 143 8.57 4.63 5.26
N ARG A 144 7.83 5.69 5.19
CA ARG A 144 8.29 7.03 5.55
C ARG A 144 8.24 7.23 7.06
N THR A 145 9.32 7.78 7.60
CA THR A 145 9.46 8.10 9.03
C THR A 145 9.48 9.61 9.29
N ASP A 146 9.60 10.40 8.23
CA ASP A 146 9.63 11.86 8.25
C ASP A 146 8.23 12.50 8.32
N VAL A 147 7.20 11.73 8.00
CA VAL A 147 5.79 12.16 8.00
C VAL A 147 4.91 11.11 8.70
N LEU A 148 3.87 11.59 9.36
CA LEU A 148 2.90 10.73 10.03
C LEU A 148 1.82 10.28 9.04
N LEU A 149 1.93 9.05 8.55
CA LEU A 149 0.97 8.46 7.64
C LEU A 149 0.12 7.40 8.37
N PRO A 150 -1.21 7.46 8.27
CA PRO A 150 -2.09 6.56 9.03
C PRO A 150 -1.83 5.07 8.78
N TRP A 151 -1.46 4.69 7.56
CA TRP A 151 -1.16 3.30 7.19
C TRP A 151 0.20 2.79 7.68
N GLU A 152 0.99 3.64 8.33
CA GLU A 152 2.24 3.26 8.99
C GLU A 152 2.07 3.01 10.50
N LYS A 153 0.87 3.20 11.07
CA LYS A 153 0.58 2.96 12.50
C LYS A 153 0.68 1.47 12.87
N LEU A 154 1.05 1.21 14.11
CA LEU A 154 1.24 -0.13 14.69
C LEU A 154 0.23 -0.42 15.83
N ASP A 155 -0.93 0.19 15.77
CA ASP A 155 -1.96 0.12 16.81
C ASP A 155 -2.77 -1.19 16.82
N LYS A 156 -2.58 -2.06 15.83
CA LYS A 156 -3.23 -3.38 15.75
C LYS A 156 -2.34 -4.56 16.17
N VAL A 157 -1.12 -4.30 16.59
CA VAL A 157 -0.15 -5.34 16.96
C VAL A 157 -0.67 -6.26 18.05
N ASN A 158 -1.15 -5.72 19.17
CA ASN A 158 -1.64 -6.52 20.28
C ASN A 158 -2.90 -7.29 19.92
N VAL A 159 -3.82 -6.67 19.19
CA VAL A 159 -5.05 -7.29 18.72
C VAL A 159 -4.77 -8.51 17.84
N LEU A 160 -3.76 -8.41 16.96
CA LEU A 160 -3.34 -9.54 16.11
C LEU A 160 -2.68 -10.65 16.91
N LYS A 161 -1.82 -10.32 17.88
CA LYS A 161 -1.23 -11.34 18.78
C LYS A 161 -2.30 -12.13 19.52
N ASP A 162 -3.27 -11.44 20.12
CA ASP A 162 -4.34 -12.08 20.90
C ASP A 162 -5.27 -12.93 20.01
N ALA A 163 -5.47 -12.52 18.77
CA ALA A 163 -6.35 -13.21 17.83
C ALA A 163 -5.79 -14.56 17.34
N VAL A 164 -4.47 -14.71 17.34
CA VAL A 164 -3.79 -15.89 16.77
C VAL A 164 -3.33 -16.86 17.86
N GLN A 165 -3.33 -16.45 19.15
CA GLN A 165 -2.96 -17.31 20.30
C GLN A 165 -4.13 -18.13 20.82
N LYS A 166 -5.33 -17.95 20.29
CA LYS A 166 -6.55 -18.72 20.60
C LYS A 166 -6.79 -19.80 19.55
#